data_1f38746ff956deeff3074105282dbefd
#
_entry.id   1f38746ff956deeff3074105282dbefd
#
_cell.length_a   1.000
_cell.length_b   1.000
_cell.length_c   1.000
_cell.angle_alpha   90.00
_cell.angle_beta   90.00
_cell.angle_gamma   90.00
#
_symmetry.space_group_name_H-M   'P 1'
#
loop_
_entity.id
_entity.type
_entity.pdbx_description
1 polymer ?
#
loop_
_entity_poly.entity_id
_entity_poly.type
_entity_poly.pdbx_seq_one_letter_code
_entity_poly.pdbx_strand_id
1 'polypeptide(L)'
;LPIIPVLNMEISPKIYGITLCVLTIAFLIYGFDIIRSGVKNLFYKAPNMDTLVAIGVISSFLYSVYGLIMISKGHNHYIHQLYFESAAIVIFFIKLGRYLDGISKDKTKTAIQKLVQITPNKAIIKIDGEEKEVTIDEIQKGDIVVSHAGDRISVDGEIIQGKAHLDESFLTGESKPITKTIGNKVIAGSINYDGYLEYKAEKIGRNSTISQIIQLVVEATNTKAPIAKVADKVSGYFVPVVMVIAILTLAIHLFIGAGSAAAITAFVSVLVVACP
;
A
#
# COMPACT_ATOMS: atom_id res chain seq x y z
N LEU A 1 -32.35 -16.85 -1.03
CA LEU A 1 -32.91 -16.09 0.08
C LEU A 1 -34.24 -15.46 -0.31
N PRO A 2 -35.41 -15.93 0.18
CA PRO A 2 -36.70 -15.43 -0.24
C PRO A 2 -37.18 -14.22 0.58
N ILE A 3 -36.27 -13.31 0.97
CA ILE A 3 -36.61 -12.22 1.86
C ILE A 3 -37.26 -11.05 1.12
N ILE A 4 -37.04 -10.94 -0.21
CA ILE A 4 -37.66 -9.90 -1.03
C ILE A 4 -38.18 -10.57 -2.33
N PRO A 5 -39.50 -10.75 -2.47
CA PRO A 5 -40.07 -11.43 -3.65
C PRO A 5 -39.71 -10.78 -5.01
N VAL A 6 -39.45 -9.48 -5.00
CA VAL A 6 -39.07 -8.69 -6.19
C VAL A 6 -37.65 -9.02 -6.68
N LEU A 7 -36.79 -9.54 -5.80
CA LEU A 7 -35.41 -9.99 -6.12
C LEU A 7 -35.32 -11.50 -6.41
N ASN A 8 -36.46 -12.17 -6.61
CA ASN A 8 -36.46 -13.57 -6.99
C ASN A 8 -36.20 -13.66 -8.51
N MET A 9 -35.14 -14.38 -8.85
CA MET A 9 -34.68 -14.64 -10.21
C MET A 9 -35.75 -15.27 -11.10
N GLU A 10 -36.63 -16.13 -10.55
CA GLU A 10 -37.69 -16.82 -11.27
C GLU A 10 -38.94 -15.95 -11.44
N ILE A 11 -39.27 -15.11 -10.46
CA ILE A 11 -40.49 -14.28 -10.47
C ILE A 11 -40.33 -13.03 -11.35
N SER A 12 -39.14 -12.37 -11.28
CA SER A 12 -38.92 -11.11 -12.00
C SER A 12 -37.49 -11.05 -12.59
N PRO A 13 -37.20 -11.82 -13.65
CA PRO A 13 -35.85 -11.90 -14.25
C PRO A 13 -35.27 -10.55 -14.66
N LYS A 14 -36.11 -9.65 -15.18
CA LYS A 14 -35.67 -8.32 -15.60
C LYS A 14 -35.23 -7.44 -14.43
N ILE A 15 -36.05 -7.39 -13.37
CA ILE A 15 -35.75 -6.57 -12.20
C ILE A 15 -34.49 -7.09 -11.50
N TYR A 16 -34.37 -8.42 -11.36
CA TYR A 16 -33.19 -9.05 -10.81
C TYR A 16 -31.92 -8.68 -11.60
N GLY A 17 -31.95 -8.83 -12.94
CA GLY A 17 -30.80 -8.50 -13.80
C GLY A 17 -30.44 -7.02 -13.79
N ILE A 18 -31.43 -6.12 -13.74
CA ILE A 18 -31.20 -4.66 -13.61
C ILE A 18 -30.54 -4.34 -12.27
N THR A 19 -31.03 -4.92 -11.17
CA THR A 19 -30.48 -4.71 -9.85
C THR A 19 -29.00 -5.15 -9.77
N LEU A 20 -28.69 -6.33 -10.29
CA LEU A 20 -27.31 -6.81 -10.38
C LEU A 20 -26.44 -5.89 -11.24
N CYS A 21 -26.95 -5.43 -12.38
CA CYS A 21 -26.23 -4.51 -13.27
C CYS A 21 -25.88 -3.21 -12.53
N VAL A 22 -26.84 -2.58 -11.84
CA VAL A 22 -26.63 -1.33 -11.09
C VAL A 22 -25.60 -1.52 -9.96
N LEU A 23 -25.72 -2.61 -9.19
CA LEU A 23 -24.74 -2.95 -8.16
C LEU A 23 -23.35 -3.16 -8.74
N THR A 24 -23.25 -3.90 -9.84
CA THR A 24 -21.95 -4.13 -10.49
C THR A 24 -21.32 -2.85 -11.00
N ILE A 25 -22.12 -1.92 -11.58
CA ILE A 25 -21.62 -0.61 -11.99
C ILE A 25 -21.03 0.14 -10.81
N ALA A 26 -21.66 0.11 -9.64
CA ALA A 26 -21.11 0.73 -8.43
C ALA A 26 -19.73 0.13 -8.07
N PHE A 27 -19.58 -1.21 -8.14
CA PHE A 27 -18.30 -1.86 -7.92
C PHE A 27 -17.26 -1.54 -9.01
N LEU A 28 -17.67 -1.41 -10.28
CA LEU A 28 -16.80 -1.02 -11.39
C LEU A 28 -16.23 0.40 -11.17
N ILE A 29 -17.09 1.33 -10.73
CA ILE A 29 -16.66 2.69 -10.38
C ILE A 29 -15.67 2.65 -9.21
N TYR A 30 -15.98 1.89 -8.15
CA TYR A 30 -15.09 1.72 -6.99
C TYR A 30 -13.76 1.07 -7.36
N GLY A 31 -13.76 0.11 -8.31
CA GLY A 31 -12.58 -0.60 -8.82
C GLY A 31 -11.96 0.00 -10.08
N PHE A 32 -12.33 1.22 -10.47
CA PHE A 32 -11.89 1.83 -11.73
C PHE A 32 -10.37 1.93 -11.88
N ASP A 33 -9.65 2.13 -10.78
CA ASP A 33 -8.18 2.14 -10.74
C ASP A 33 -7.57 0.80 -11.20
N ILE A 34 -8.16 -0.33 -10.80
CA ILE A 34 -7.73 -1.68 -11.20
C ILE A 34 -7.95 -1.87 -12.70
N ILE A 35 -9.13 -1.52 -13.17
CA ILE A 35 -9.50 -1.65 -14.60
C ILE A 35 -8.59 -0.77 -15.45
N ARG A 36 -8.39 0.50 -15.04
CA ARG A 36 -7.51 1.44 -15.74
C ARG A 36 -6.06 0.95 -15.79
N SER A 37 -5.54 0.47 -14.66
CA SER A 37 -4.20 -0.11 -14.57
C SER A 37 -4.05 -1.33 -15.50
N GLY A 38 -5.00 -2.25 -15.44
CA GLY A 38 -4.98 -3.46 -16.24
C GLY A 38 -5.02 -3.21 -17.75
N VAL A 39 -5.92 -2.33 -18.19
CA VAL A 39 -6.03 -1.93 -19.61
C VAL A 39 -4.76 -1.22 -20.06
N LYS A 40 -4.26 -0.28 -19.25
CA LYS A 40 -3.01 0.46 -19.55
C LYS A 40 -1.83 -0.51 -19.75
N ASN A 41 -1.64 -1.45 -18.82
CA ASN A 41 -0.53 -2.40 -18.89
C ASN A 41 -0.63 -3.35 -20.08
N LEU A 42 -1.85 -3.69 -20.53
CA LEU A 42 -2.06 -4.45 -21.75
C LEU A 42 -1.50 -3.70 -22.97
N PHE A 43 -1.82 -2.41 -23.11
CA PHE A 43 -1.33 -1.59 -24.23
C PHE A 43 0.19 -1.39 -24.19
N TYR A 44 0.80 -1.32 -23.01
CA TYR A 44 2.26 -1.23 -22.86
C TYR A 44 2.99 -2.58 -23.00
N LYS A 45 2.30 -3.64 -23.41
CA LYS A 45 2.86 -5.00 -23.58
C LYS A 45 3.54 -5.55 -22.31
N ALA A 46 3.10 -5.09 -21.18
CA ALA A 46 3.54 -5.54 -19.85
C ALA A 46 2.34 -6.05 -19.03
N PRO A 47 1.64 -7.11 -19.49
CA PRO A 47 0.46 -7.61 -18.82
C PRO A 47 0.82 -8.09 -17.40
N ASN A 48 -0.04 -7.74 -16.45
CA ASN A 48 0.08 -8.10 -15.04
C ASN A 48 -1.26 -8.66 -14.51
N MET A 49 -1.32 -8.94 -13.21
CA MET A 49 -2.55 -9.43 -12.57
C MET A 49 -3.75 -8.50 -12.81
N ASP A 50 -3.56 -7.18 -12.72
CA ASP A 50 -4.64 -6.22 -13.01
C ASP A 50 -5.16 -6.34 -14.44
N THR A 51 -4.30 -6.71 -15.40
CA THR A 51 -4.68 -6.94 -16.82
C THR A 51 -5.66 -8.11 -16.96
N LEU A 52 -5.37 -9.24 -16.31
CA LEU A 52 -6.23 -10.41 -16.33
C LEU A 52 -7.60 -10.10 -15.72
N VAL A 53 -7.56 -9.44 -14.54
CA VAL A 53 -8.78 -9.00 -13.85
C VAL A 53 -9.59 -8.03 -14.70
N ALA A 54 -8.96 -7.04 -15.30
CA ALA A 54 -9.66 -6.06 -16.14
C ALA A 54 -10.35 -6.71 -17.34
N ILE A 55 -9.67 -7.61 -18.04
CA ILE A 55 -10.25 -8.33 -19.19
C ILE A 55 -11.40 -9.23 -18.72
N GLY A 56 -11.22 -10.00 -17.65
CA GLY A 56 -12.24 -10.88 -17.11
C GLY A 56 -13.49 -10.11 -16.67
N VAL A 57 -13.31 -9.03 -15.91
CA VAL A 57 -14.41 -8.18 -15.41
C VAL A 57 -15.14 -7.48 -16.56
N ILE A 58 -14.42 -6.88 -17.50
CA ILE A 58 -15.02 -6.21 -18.66
C ILE A 58 -15.79 -7.21 -19.51
N SER A 59 -15.22 -8.38 -19.81
CA SER A 59 -15.87 -9.42 -20.60
C SER A 59 -17.12 -9.96 -19.90
N SER A 60 -17.05 -10.23 -18.60
CA SER A 60 -18.17 -10.67 -17.76
C SER A 60 -19.30 -9.64 -17.75
N PHE A 61 -18.95 -8.36 -17.59
CA PHE A 61 -19.92 -7.27 -17.57
C PHE A 61 -20.61 -7.10 -18.93
N LEU A 62 -19.84 -7.04 -20.01
CA LEU A 62 -20.39 -6.87 -21.38
C LEU A 62 -21.29 -8.05 -21.77
N TYR A 63 -20.87 -9.27 -21.45
CA TYR A 63 -21.69 -10.45 -21.69
C TYR A 63 -23.00 -10.45 -20.89
N SER A 64 -22.92 -10.03 -19.62
CA SER A 64 -24.11 -9.92 -18.76
C SER A 64 -25.08 -8.84 -19.24
N VAL A 65 -24.57 -7.72 -19.76
CA VAL A 65 -25.38 -6.67 -20.38
C VAL A 65 -26.10 -7.23 -21.62
N TYR A 66 -25.39 -8.00 -22.46
CA TYR A 66 -26.00 -8.69 -23.57
C TYR A 66 -27.11 -9.65 -23.11
N GLY A 67 -26.83 -10.46 -22.07
CA GLY A 67 -27.84 -11.34 -21.47
C GLY A 67 -29.08 -10.60 -20.96
N LEU A 68 -28.88 -9.46 -20.30
CA LEU A 68 -29.95 -8.60 -19.80
C LEU A 68 -30.83 -8.03 -20.94
N ILE A 69 -30.22 -7.66 -22.08
CA ILE A 69 -30.95 -7.24 -23.29
C ILE A 69 -31.78 -8.40 -23.83
N MET A 70 -31.24 -9.63 -23.85
CA MET A 70 -31.98 -10.81 -24.32
C MET A 70 -33.16 -11.18 -23.39
N ILE A 71 -32.97 -11.08 -22.08
CA ILE A 71 -34.07 -11.22 -21.09
C ILE A 71 -35.17 -10.19 -21.35
N SER A 72 -34.80 -8.94 -21.70
CA SER A 72 -35.74 -7.88 -21.99
C SER A 72 -36.56 -8.15 -23.27
N LYS A 73 -36.01 -8.96 -24.20
CA LYS A 73 -36.68 -9.44 -25.43
C LYS A 73 -37.50 -10.73 -25.20
N GLY A 74 -37.57 -11.26 -23.99
CA GLY A 74 -38.35 -12.44 -23.63
C GLY A 74 -37.56 -13.75 -23.55
N HIS A 75 -36.26 -13.73 -23.79
CA HIS A 75 -35.39 -14.92 -23.70
C HIS A 75 -34.92 -15.15 -22.26
N ASN A 76 -35.80 -15.57 -21.37
CA ASN A 76 -35.53 -15.66 -19.92
C ASN A 76 -34.45 -16.65 -19.53
N HIS A 77 -34.07 -17.62 -20.39
CA HIS A 77 -33.00 -18.59 -20.09
C HIS A 77 -31.62 -17.93 -19.88
N TYR A 78 -31.39 -16.71 -20.38
CA TYR A 78 -30.15 -15.96 -20.15
C TYR A 78 -29.94 -15.54 -18.69
N ILE A 79 -30.96 -15.63 -17.82
CA ILE A 79 -30.87 -15.27 -16.42
C ILE A 79 -29.78 -16.08 -15.67
N HIS A 80 -29.64 -17.37 -16.04
CA HIS A 80 -28.64 -18.28 -15.47
C HIS A 80 -27.23 -18.08 -16.06
N GLN A 81 -27.07 -17.17 -17.00
CA GLN A 81 -25.81 -16.88 -17.68
C GLN A 81 -25.32 -15.46 -17.41
N LEU A 82 -25.87 -14.79 -16.40
CA LEU A 82 -25.38 -13.49 -15.96
C LEU A 82 -24.17 -13.65 -15.05
N TYR A 83 -23.11 -12.89 -15.32
CA TYR A 83 -21.85 -12.87 -14.56
C TYR A 83 -21.64 -11.54 -13.84
N PHE A 84 -22.68 -10.75 -13.63
CA PHE A 84 -22.60 -9.48 -12.89
C PHE A 84 -22.01 -9.65 -11.49
N GLU A 85 -22.49 -10.66 -10.76
CA GLU A 85 -22.02 -10.97 -9.42
C GLU A 85 -20.54 -11.35 -9.39
N SER A 86 -20.09 -12.17 -10.35
CA SER A 86 -18.69 -12.58 -10.46
C SER A 86 -17.77 -11.39 -10.68
N ALA A 87 -18.15 -10.46 -11.58
CA ALA A 87 -17.41 -9.24 -11.83
C ALA A 87 -17.31 -8.35 -10.56
N ALA A 88 -18.43 -8.19 -9.83
CA ALA A 88 -18.48 -7.41 -8.61
C ALA A 88 -17.66 -8.03 -7.47
N ILE A 89 -17.78 -9.34 -7.26
CA ILE A 89 -17.07 -10.09 -6.21
C ILE A 89 -15.56 -10.02 -6.41
N VAL A 90 -15.06 -10.20 -7.64
CA VAL A 90 -13.63 -10.12 -7.94
C VAL A 90 -13.07 -8.75 -7.56
N ILE A 91 -13.75 -7.66 -7.98
CA ILE A 91 -13.32 -6.30 -7.61
C ILE A 91 -13.36 -6.10 -6.10
N PHE A 92 -14.43 -6.56 -5.44
CA PHE A 92 -14.57 -6.43 -3.99
C PHE A 92 -13.41 -7.07 -3.25
N PHE A 93 -13.07 -8.34 -3.55
CA PHE A 93 -11.99 -9.03 -2.85
C PHE A 93 -10.60 -8.42 -3.12
N ILE A 94 -10.34 -7.97 -4.35
CA ILE A 94 -9.08 -7.28 -4.65
C ILE A 94 -8.98 -5.96 -3.87
N LYS A 95 -10.04 -5.17 -3.82
CA LYS A 95 -10.07 -3.93 -3.03
C LYS A 95 -9.95 -4.20 -1.56
N LEU A 96 -10.60 -5.23 -1.04
CA LEU A 96 -10.48 -5.66 0.35
C LEU A 96 -9.03 -6.05 0.67
N GLY A 97 -8.39 -6.85 -0.18
CA GLY A 97 -6.98 -7.22 -0.03
C GLY A 97 -6.05 -6.00 -0.02
N ARG A 98 -6.23 -5.06 -0.97
CA ARG A 98 -5.45 -3.81 -1.01
C ARG A 98 -5.68 -2.92 0.22
N TYR A 99 -6.91 -2.89 0.73
CA TYR A 99 -7.25 -2.15 1.95
C TYR A 99 -6.55 -2.72 3.17
N LEU A 100 -6.56 -4.05 3.35
CA LEU A 100 -5.87 -4.73 4.44
C LEU A 100 -4.34 -4.54 4.37
N ASP A 101 -3.76 -4.61 3.17
CA ASP A 101 -2.33 -4.30 2.95
C ASP A 101 -2.01 -2.85 3.31
N GLY A 102 -2.89 -1.91 2.95
CA GLY A 102 -2.76 -0.49 3.30
C GLY A 102 -2.72 -0.25 4.80
N ILE A 103 -3.66 -0.85 5.56
CA ILE A 103 -3.68 -0.73 7.03
C ILE A 103 -2.36 -1.20 7.66
N SER A 104 -1.83 -2.32 7.17
CA SER A 104 -0.56 -2.87 7.67
C SER A 104 0.61 -1.91 7.43
N LYS A 105 0.65 -1.25 6.28
CA LYS A 105 1.69 -0.27 5.92
C LYS A 105 1.56 1.05 6.67
N ASP A 106 0.35 1.52 6.93
CA ASP A 106 0.12 2.80 7.61
C ASP A 106 0.56 2.78 9.07
N LYS A 107 0.44 1.64 9.77
CA LYS A 107 0.98 1.48 11.13
C LYS A 107 2.49 1.73 11.18
N THR A 108 3.22 1.29 10.17
CA THR A 108 4.68 1.49 10.09
C THR A 108 5.04 2.94 9.77
N LYS A 109 4.28 3.62 8.89
CA LYS A 109 4.48 5.05 8.61
C LYS A 109 4.30 5.91 9.85
N THR A 110 3.29 5.60 10.68
CA THR A 110 3.04 6.32 11.93
C THR A 110 4.21 6.17 12.92
N ALA A 111 4.84 5.02 13.00
CA ALA A 111 6.02 4.81 13.83
C ALA A 111 7.20 5.67 13.35
N ILE A 112 7.44 5.73 12.03
CA ILE A 112 8.49 6.59 11.44
C ILE A 112 8.21 8.08 11.72
N GLN A 113 6.96 8.53 11.55
CA GLN A 113 6.58 9.92 11.83
C GLN A 113 6.86 10.31 13.28
N LYS A 114 6.62 9.41 14.23
CA LYS A 114 6.96 9.65 15.64
C LYS A 114 8.47 9.82 15.86
N LEU A 115 9.30 9.02 15.17
CA LEU A 115 10.76 9.16 15.25
C LEU A 115 11.24 10.50 14.66
N VAL A 116 10.65 10.97 13.56
CA VAL A 116 10.97 12.28 12.99
C VAL A 116 10.61 13.42 13.93
N GLN A 117 9.49 13.32 14.65
CA GLN A 117 9.03 14.36 15.59
C GLN A 117 9.89 14.45 16.88
N ILE A 118 10.70 13.45 17.17
CA ILE A 118 11.57 13.45 18.35
C ILE A 118 12.76 14.40 18.17
N THR A 119 13.22 14.63 16.94
CA THR A 119 14.36 15.53 16.66
C THR A 119 13.90 16.99 16.73
N PRO A 120 14.52 17.84 17.57
CA PRO A 120 14.19 19.27 17.61
C PRO A 120 14.61 19.95 16.30
N ASN A 121 13.93 21.03 15.94
CA ASN A 121 14.27 21.81 14.73
C ASN A 121 15.32 22.89 14.99
N LYS A 122 15.63 23.17 16.27
CA LYS A 122 16.55 24.20 16.72
C LYS A 122 17.54 23.63 17.72
N ALA A 123 18.68 24.27 17.84
CA ALA A 123 19.72 23.95 18.79
C ALA A 123 20.38 25.22 19.33
N ILE A 124 21.02 25.14 20.46
CA ILE A 124 21.84 26.19 21.00
C ILE A 124 23.31 25.83 20.75
N ILE A 125 24.03 26.69 20.04
CA ILE A 125 25.46 26.53 19.81
C ILE A 125 26.23 27.61 20.58
N LYS A 126 27.48 27.31 20.94
CA LYS A 126 28.36 28.22 21.61
C LYS A 126 29.38 28.79 20.63
N ILE A 127 29.34 30.11 20.39
CA ILE A 127 30.28 30.83 19.53
C ILE A 127 30.96 31.92 20.36
N ASP A 128 32.28 31.94 20.43
CA ASP A 128 33.07 32.92 21.17
C ASP A 128 32.64 33.08 22.65
N GLY A 129 32.12 32.00 23.24
CA GLY A 129 31.68 31.96 24.64
C GLY A 129 30.21 32.36 24.85
N GLU A 130 29.50 32.83 23.84
CA GLU A 130 28.08 33.19 23.89
C GLU A 130 27.20 32.07 23.30
N GLU A 131 26.04 31.86 23.92
CA GLU A 131 25.01 30.91 23.44
C GLU A 131 24.12 31.57 22.38
N LYS A 132 23.96 30.90 21.22
CA LYS A 132 23.15 31.37 20.14
C LYS A 132 22.21 30.26 19.67
N GLU A 133 20.94 30.57 19.56
CA GLU A 133 19.94 29.64 18.94
C GLU A 133 20.08 29.64 17.43
N VAL A 134 20.21 28.45 16.83
CA VAL A 134 20.34 28.24 15.39
C VAL A 134 19.40 27.11 14.93
N THR A 135 19.16 27.02 13.66
CA THR A 135 18.47 25.85 13.08
C THR A 135 19.43 24.66 12.97
N ILE A 136 18.91 23.44 13.02
CA ILE A 136 19.77 22.23 12.95
C ILE A 136 20.55 22.18 11.62
N ASP A 137 19.99 22.73 10.54
CA ASP A 137 20.64 22.75 9.22
C ASP A 137 21.85 23.67 9.17
N GLU A 138 21.97 24.63 10.12
CA GLU A 138 23.11 25.56 10.21
C GLU A 138 24.29 24.98 11.00
N ILE A 139 24.06 23.88 11.78
CA ILE A 139 25.12 23.27 12.59
C ILE A 139 26.12 22.55 11.69
N GLN A 140 27.40 22.77 11.99
CA GLN A 140 28.50 22.11 11.28
C GLN A 140 29.19 21.08 12.20
N LYS A 141 29.85 20.11 11.56
CA LYS A 141 30.65 19.14 12.31
C LYS A 141 31.78 19.86 13.03
N GLY A 142 31.81 19.66 14.33
CA GLY A 142 32.81 20.28 15.20
C GLY A 142 32.29 21.45 16.04
N ASP A 143 31.08 21.95 15.77
CA ASP A 143 30.43 22.99 16.55
C ASP A 143 30.20 22.51 17.99
N ILE A 144 30.27 23.42 18.95
CA ILE A 144 29.93 23.16 20.32
C ILE A 144 28.45 23.44 20.54
N VAL A 145 27.70 22.40 20.82
CA VAL A 145 26.27 22.46 21.09
C VAL A 145 26.02 22.38 22.58
N VAL A 146 25.10 23.21 23.06
CA VAL A 146 24.71 23.29 24.47
C VAL A 146 23.34 22.62 24.65
N SER A 147 23.19 21.92 25.78
CA SER A 147 21.92 21.34 26.22
C SER A 147 21.71 21.60 27.70
N HIS A 148 20.59 22.22 28.02
CA HIS A 148 20.14 22.48 29.39
C HIS A 148 19.19 21.37 29.88
N ALA A 149 18.94 21.37 31.19
CA ALA A 149 17.92 20.48 31.76
C ALA A 149 16.55 20.68 31.12
N GLY A 150 15.93 19.60 30.65
CA GLY A 150 14.67 19.61 29.93
C GLY A 150 14.81 19.67 28.42
N ASP A 151 15.97 19.98 27.88
CA ASP A 151 16.20 20.05 26.44
C ASP A 151 16.32 18.67 25.81
N ARG A 152 16.02 18.62 24.52
CA ARG A 152 16.37 17.47 23.68
C ARG A 152 17.71 17.69 23.01
N ILE A 153 18.53 16.66 23.03
CA ILE A 153 19.79 16.63 22.27
C ILE A 153 19.49 16.80 20.78
N SER A 154 20.10 17.81 20.18
CA SER A 154 19.77 18.25 18.82
C SER A 154 20.51 17.47 17.74
N VAL A 155 21.77 17.13 17.98
CA VAL A 155 22.66 16.41 17.06
C VAL A 155 23.49 15.38 17.83
N ASP A 156 23.98 14.35 17.13
CA ASP A 156 24.89 13.37 17.72
C ASP A 156 26.27 14.01 17.98
N GLY A 157 26.85 13.70 19.11
CA GLY A 157 28.15 14.26 19.47
C GLY A 157 28.82 13.59 20.65
N GLU A 158 29.94 14.16 21.09
CA GLU A 158 30.72 13.75 22.26
C GLU A 158 30.76 14.87 23.28
N ILE A 159 30.47 14.55 24.53
CA ILE A 159 30.46 15.51 25.66
C ILE A 159 31.89 15.99 25.94
N ILE A 160 32.07 17.32 25.91
CA ILE A 160 33.33 17.98 26.21
C ILE A 160 33.30 18.66 27.57
N GLN A 161 32.10 19.02 28.08
CA GLN A 161 31.93 19.64 29.40
C GLN A 161 30.58 19.28 30.01
N GLY A 162 30.55 19.10 31.34
CA GLY A 162 29.33 18.87 32.08
C GLY A 162 29.05 17.42 32.44
N LYS A 163 27.88 17.21 33.06
CA LYS A 163 27.33 15.92 33.47
C LYS A 163 25.81 16.03 33.49
N ALA A 164 25.11 15.03 32.96
CA ALA A 164 23.65 14.96 33.01
C ALA A 164 23.17 13.51 32.99
N HIS A 165 21.88 13.34 33.32
CA HIS A 165 21.14 12.11 33.07
C HIS A 165 20.35 12.25 31.78
N LEU A 166 20.65 11.41 30.80
CA LEU A 166 19.97 11.40 29.52
C LEU A 166 18.98 10.24 29.43
N ASP A 167 17.74 10.53 28.98
CA ASP A 167 16.77 9.52 28.62
C ASP A 167 16.95 9.16 27.14
N GLU A 168 17.41 7.94 26.90
CA GLU A 168 17.61 7.35 25.59
C GLU A 168 16.55 6.26 25.30
N SER A 169 15.43 6.25 26.04
CA SER A 169 14.40 5.21 25.97
C SER A 169 13.78 5.03 24.59
N PHE A 170 13.73 6.08 23.78
CA PHE A 170 13.25 6.02 22.41
C PHE A 170 14.10 5.09 21.52
N LEU A 171 15.38 4.87 21.87
CA LEU A 171 16.33 4.03 21.14
C LEU A 171 16.52 2.68 21.82
N THR A 172 16.72 2.68 23.14
CA THR A 172 17.07 1.50 23.94
C THR A 172 15.85 0.73 24.45
N GLY A 173 14.70 1.40 24.55
CA GLY A 173 13.49 0.88 25.21
C GLY A 173 13.56 0.89 26.73
N GLU A 174 14.69 1.28 27.34
CA GLU A 174 14.88 1.34 28.78
C GLU A 174 14.49 2.72 29.31
N SER A 175 13.48 2.79 30.18
CA SER A 175 12.97 4.06 30.74
C SER A 175 13.86 4.69 31.84
N LYS A 176 14.98 4.06 32.16
CA LYS A 176 15.89 4.61 33.20
C LYS A 176 16.91 5.54 32.57
N PRO A 177 16.97 6.82 33.00
CA PRO A 177 17.96 7.75 32.50
C PRO A 177 19.40 7.28 32.79
N ILE A 178 20.28 7.45 31.82
CA ILE A 178 21.69 7.04 31.88
C ILE A 178 22.56 8.25 32.20
N THR A 179 23.47 8.11 33.18
CA THR A 179 24.43 9.15 33.49
C THR A 179 25.46 9.28 32.36
N LYS A 180 25.59 10.46 31.81
CA LYS A 180 26.59 10.81 30.78
C LYS A 180 27.56 11.88 31.34
N THR A 181 28.82 11.70 31.03
CA THR A 181 29.93 12.57 31.48
C THR A 181 30.87 12.85 30.31
N ILE A 182 31.88 13.67 30.53
CA ILE A 182 32.90 14.00 29.51
C ILE A 182 33.44 12.75 28.82
N GLY A 183 33.54 12.77 27.50
CA GLY A 183 33.97 11.67 26.66
C GLY A 183 32.86 10.67 26.30
N ASN A 184 31.67 10.78 26.91
CA ASN A 184 30.54 9.94 26.50
C ASN A 184 29.83 10.51 25.25
N LYS A 185 29.26 9.62 24.43
CA LYS A 185 28.48 10.02 23.27
C LYS A 185 27.05 10.33 23.67
N VAL A 186 26.51 11.36 23.02
CA VAL A 186 25.10 11.74 23.06
C VAL A 186 24.44 11.49 21.70
N ILE A 187 23.17 11.14 21.73
CA ILE A 187 22.39 10.78 20.53
C ILE A 187 21.27 11.80 20.37
N ALA A 188 21.09 12.33 19.17
CA ALA A 188 20.01 13.24 18.83
C ALA A 188 18.65 12.64 19.20
N GLY A 189 17.77 13.46 19.82
CA GLY A 189 16.47 13.04 20.30
C GLY A 189 16.42 12.58 21.75
N SER A 190 17.56 12.29 22.41
CA SER A 190 17.63 12.03 23.86
C SER A 190 17.18 13.25 24.66
N ILE A 191 16.56 13.04 25.81
CA ILE A 191 16.12 14.12 26.70
C ILE A 191 17.14 14.29 27.81
N ASN A 192 17.64 15.51 27.98
CA ASN A 192 18.46 15.89 29.11
C ASN A 192 17.58 16.14 30.35
N TYR A 193 17.68 15.28 31.33
CA TYR A 193 16.77 15.31 32.48
C TYR A 193 17.12 16.40 33.49
N ASP A 194 18.44 16.61 33.77
CA ASP A 194 18.86 17.36 34.99
C ASP A 194 20.27 17.98 34.91
N GLY A 195 20.77 18.32 33.75
CA GLY A 195 22.15 18.82 33.75
C GLY A 195 22.41 19.86 32.68
N TYR A 196 23.63 20.39 32.71
CA TYR A 196 24.20 21.22 31.67
C TYR A 196 25.26 20.41 30.92
N LEU A 197 25.18 20.37 29.62
CA LEU A 197 26.12 19.70 28.74
C LEU A 197 26.60 20.62 27.65
N GLU A 198 27.91 20.62 27.41
CA GLU A 198 28.48 21.05 26.13
C GLU A 198 29.02 19.82 25.42
N TYR A 199 28.65 19.66 24.17
CA TYR A 199 29.09 18.53 23.37
C TYR A 199 29.48 18.98 21.96
N LYS A 200 30.48 18.32 21.40
CA LYS A 200 30.98 18.60 20.05
C LYS A 200 30.17 17.79 19.01
N ALA A 201 29.57 18.48 18.06
CA ALA A 201 28.79 17.84 17.00
C ALA A 201 29.67 16.91 16.14
N GLU A 202 29.30 15.64 16.04
CA GLU A 202 30.01 14.64 15.21
C GLU A 202 29.24 14.22 13.98
N LYS A 203 27.94 13.90 14.15
CA LYS A 203 27.06 13.45 13.08
C LYS A 203 25.86 14.36 12.96
N ILE A 204 25.68 14.95 11.79
CA ILE A 204 24.63 15.93 11.49
C ILE A 204 23.81 15.51 10.29
N GLY A 205 22.56 16.00 10.21
CA GLY A 205 21.67 15.80 9.08
C GLY A 205 21.44 14.32 8.76
N ARG A 206 21.69 13.93 7.52
CA ARG A 206 21.47 12.55 7.04
C ARG A 206 22.37 11.51 7.69
N ASN A 207 23.49 11.92 8.27
CA ASN A 207 24.44 11.03 8.92
C ASN A 207 24.13 10.83 10.42
N SER A 208 23.13 11.53 10.98
CA SER A 208 22.70 11.31 12.36
C SER A 208 22.19 9.90 12.58
N THR A 209 22.33 9.40 13.80
CA THR A 209 21.88 8.06 14.19
C THR A 209 20.39 7.87 13.93
N ILE A 210 19.55 8.88 14.25
CA ILE A 210 18.11 8.84 13.98
C ILE A 210 17.84 8.76 12.47
N SER A 211 18.50 9.59 11.64
CA SER A 211 18.32 9.59 10.20
C SER A 211 18.67 8.21 9.57
N GLN A 212 19.73 7.57 10.06
CA GLN A 212 20.11 6.24 9.63
C GLN A 212 19.06 5.18 10.03
N ILE A 213 18.51 5.25 11.24
CA ILE A 213 17.44 4.35 11.69
C ILE A 213 16.18 4.56 10.83
N ILE A 214 15.78 5.80 10.60
CA ILE A 214 14.63 6.12 9.74
C ILE A 214 14.85 5.55 8.34
N GLN A 215 16.03 5.74 7.75
CA GLN A 215 16.35 5.21 6.43
C GLN A 215 16.28 3.68 6.38
N LEU A 216 16.84 2.99 7.37
CA LEU A 216 16.76 1.52 7.45
C LEU A 216 15.31 1.03 7.56
N VAL A 217 14.47 1.69 8.37
CA VAL A 217 13.05 1.34 8.51
C VAL A 217 12.28 1.63 7.21
N VAL A 218 12.56 2.75 6.55
CA VAL A 218 11.96 3.10 5.25
C VAL A 218 12.37 2.10 4.18
N GLU A 219 13.64 1.71 4.11
CA GLU A 219 14.13 0.69 3.18
C GLU A 219 13.49 -0.68 3.45
N ALA A 220 13.41 -1.08 4.72
CA ALA A 220 12.78 -2.34 5.11
C ALA A 220 11.29 -2.38 4.75
N THR A 221 10.58 -1.24 4.89
CA THR A 221 9.15 -1.14 4.56
C THR A 221 8.85 -0.96 3.09
N ASN A 222 9.73 -0.29 2.35
CA ASN A 222 9.57 -0.08 0.91
C ASN A 222 10.08 -1.26 0.06
N THR A 223 10.93 -2.12 0.61
CA THR A 223 11.33 -3.35 -0.08
C THR A 223 10.10 -4.26 -0.14
N LYS A 224 9.53 -4.43 -1.36
CA LYS A 224 8.57 -5.52 -1.60
C LYS A 224 9.20 -6.80 -1.07
N ALA A 225 8.47 -7.51 -0.21
CA ALA A 225 8.92 -8.79 0.29
C ALA A 225 9.43 -9.65 -0.89
N PRO A 226 10.52 -10.42 -0.74
CA PRO A 226 11.07 -11.23 -1.83
C PRO A 226 10.00 -12.09 -2.52
N ILE A 227 9.02 -12.57 -1.75
CA ILE A 227 7.88 -13.35 -2.25
C ILE A 227 6.99 -12.54 -3.20
N ALA A 228 6.78 -11.24 -2.94
CA ALA A 228 5.98 -10.39 -3.82
C ALA A 228 6.68 -10.15 -5.17
N LYS A 229 8.01 -10.03 -5.19
CA LYS A 229 8.79 -9.94 -6.43
C LYS A 229 8.70 -11.22 -7.26
N VAL A 230 8.70 -12.39 -6.60
CA VAL A 230 8.51 -13.69 -7.26
C VAL A 230 7.09 -13.79 -7.82
N ALA A 231 6.08 -13.39 -7.05
CA ALA A 231 4.69 -13.38 -7.51
C ALA A 231 4.50 -12.45 -8.72
N ASP A 232 5.06 -11.24 -8.72
CA ASP A 232 5.04 -10.33 -9.87
C ASP A 232 5.70 -10.97 -11.11
N LYS A 233 6.83 -11.66 -10.94
CA LYS A 233 7.53 -12.34 -12.04
C LYS A 233 6.73 -13.52 -12.59
N VAL A 234 6.15 -14.35 -11.72
CA VAL A 234 5.30 -15.47 -12.11
C VAL A 234 4.07 -14.96 -12.86
N SER A 235 3.41 -13.92 -12.35
CA SER A 235 2.26 -13.30 -13.01
C SER A 235 2.57 -12.82 -14.42
N GLY A 236 3.79 -12.29 -14.66
CA GLY A 236 4.24 -11.85 -15.97
C GLY A 236 4.24 -12.95 -17.04
N TYR A 237 4.43 -14.21 -16.67
CA TYR A 237 4.30 -15.37 -17.58
C TYR A 237 2.91 -16.00 -17.54
N PHE A 238 2.32 -16.08 -16.35
CA PHE A 238 1.03 -16.71 -16.13
C PHE A 238 -0.11 -16.01 -16.91
N VAL A 239 -0.14 -14.67 -16.83
CA VAL A 239 -1.21 -13.89 -17.47
C VAL A 239 -1.27 -14.08 -19.00
N PRO A 240 -0.15 -13.97 -19.76
CA PRO A 240 -0.15 -14.26 -21.19
C PRO A 240 -0.58 -15.70 -21.53
N VAL A 241 -0.13 -16.69 -20.73
CA VAL A 241 -0.51 -18.10 -20.95
C VAL A 241 -2.02 -18.30 -20.77
N VAL A 242 -2.59 -17.76 -19.69
CA VAL A 242 -4.04 -17.83 -19.45
C VAL A 242 -4.83 -17.13 -20.55
N MET A 243 -4.37 -15.97 -21.03
CA MET A 243 -5.02 -15.27 -22.14
C MET A 243 -5.02 -16.12 -23.42
N VAL A 244 -3.91 -16.80 -23.74
CA VAL A 244 -3.84 -17.71 -24.88
C VAL A 244 -4.81 -18.87 -24.71
N ILE A 245 -4.86 -19.48 -23.52
CA ILE A 245 -5.80 -20.58 -23.22
C ILE A 245 -7.25 -20.10 -23.37
N ALA A 246 -7.60 -18.91 -22.85
CA ALA A 246 -8.93 -18.36 -22.97
C ALA A 246 -9.33 -18.13 -24.44
N ILE A 247 -8.43 -17.56 -25.26
CA ILE A 247 -8.67 -17.35 -26.69
C ILE A 247 -8.81 -18.67 -27.43
N LEU A 248 -7.96 -19.67 -27.12
CA LEU A 248 -8.07 -21.01 -27.72
C LEU A 248 -9.40 -21.67 -27.35
N THR A 249 -9.82 -21.56 -26.09
CA THR A 249 -11.11 -22.09 -25.62
C THR A 249 -12.29 -21.45 -26.39
N LEU A 250 -12.26 -20.12 -26.57
CA LEU A 250 -13.24 -19.41 -27.39
C LEU A 250 -13.27 -19.96 -28.84
N ALA A 251 -12.08 -20.04 -29.45
CA ALA A 251 -11.96 -20.50 -30.84
C ALA A 251 -12.45 -21.93 -31.02
N ILE A 252 -12.10 -22.85 -30.12
CA ILE A 252 -12.54 -24.25 -30.14
C ILE A 252 -14.08 -24.35 -30.07
N HIS A 253 -14.69 -23.61 -29.12
CA HIS A 253 -16.15 -23.64 -28.96
C HIS A 253 -16.88 -23.07 -30.19
N LEU A 254 -16.33 -22.03 -30.82
CA LEU A 254 -16.88 -21.49 -32.08
C LEU A 254 -16.71 -22.49 -33.21
N PHE A 255 -15.60 -23.21 -33.32
CA PHE A 255 -15.30 -24.14 -34.38
C PHE A 255 -16.17 -25.42 -34.31
N ILE A 256 -16.45 -25.89 -33.09
CA ILE A 256 -17.32 -27.07 -32.84
C ILE A 256 -18.81 -26.72 -33.07
N GLY A 257 -19.15 -25.43 -33.25
CA GLY A 257 -20.54 -25.02 -33.43
C GLY A 257 -21.36 -25.00 -32.15
N ALA A 258 -20.73 -24.93 -30.98
CA ALA A 258 -21.39 -24.87 -29.65
C ALA A 258 -22.24 -23.61 -29.46
N GLY A 259 -22.18 -22.66 -30.38
CA GLY A 259 -22.86 -21.38 -30.32
C GLY A 259 -22.04 -20.29 -29.64
N SER A 260 -22.27 -19.04 -30.07
CA SER A 260 -21.52 -17.87 -29.57
C SER A 260 -21.65 -17.66 -28.04
N ALA A 261 -22.81 -17.94 -27.47
CA ALA A 261 -23.06 -17.84 -26.05
C ALA A 261 -22.16 -18.81 -25.23
N ALA A 262 -22.10 -20.08 -25.62
CA ALA A 262 -21.26 -21.07 -24.96
C ALA A 262 -19.76 -20.73 -25.10
N ALA A 263 -19.34 -20.25 -26.25
CA ALA A 263 -17.96 -19.85 -26.51
C ALA A 263 -17.54 -18.68 -25.65
N ILE A 264 -18.37 -17.64 -25.50
CA ILE A 264 -18.09 -16.49 -24.66
C ILE A 264 -18.12 -16.89 -23.16
N THR A 265 -19.08 -17.72 -22.77
CA THR A 265 -19.14 -18.25 -21.39
C THR A 265 -17.89 -19.01 -21.04
N ALA A 266 -17.38 -19.90 -21.88
CA ALA A 266 -16.15 -20.64 -21.67
C ALA A 266 -14.93 -19.72 -21.58
N PHE A 267 -14.82 -18.72 -22.46
CA PHE A 267 -13.78 -17.70 -22.42
C PHE A 267 -13.76 -16.93 -21.08
N VAL A 268 -14.92 -16.40 -20.68
CA VAL A 268 -15.09 -15.65 -19.43
C VAL A 268 -14.74 -16.53 -18.23
N SER A 269 -15.20 -17.79 -18.22
CA SER A 269 -14.94 -18.74 -17.14
C SER A 269 -13.45 -19.01 -16.94
N VAL A 270 -12.69 -19.18 -18.03
CA VAL A 270 -11.22 -19.35 -17.96
C VAL A 270 -10.57 -18.12 -17.31
N LEU A 271 -10.97 -16.91 -17.71
CA LEU A 271 -10.39 -15.68 -17.17
C LEU A 271 -10.74 -15.47 -15.68
N VAL A 272 -11.98 -15.75 -15.28
CA VAL A 272 -12.45 -15.56 -13.91
C VAL A 272 -11.81 -16.60 -12.97
N VAL A 273 -11.76 -17.88 -13.38
CA VAL A 273 -11.18 -18.97 -12.57
C VAL A 273 -9.66 -18.82 -12.43
N ALA A 274 -8.99 -18.28 -13.42
CA ALA A 274 -7.55 -18.07 -13.41
C ALA A 274 -7.13 -16.82 -12.62
N CYS A 275 -8.07 -16.09 -12.00
CA CYS A 275 -7.74 -14.97 -11.12
C CYS A 275 -7.02 -15.50 -9.86
N PRO A 276 -5.73 -15.19 -9.63
CA PRO A 276 -4.93 -15.71 -8.53
C PRO A 276 -5.31 -15.07 -7.19
#